data_ffab24eca16a82e936e83a7cd64c42d4
#
_entry.id   ffab24eca16a82e936e83a7cd64c42d4
#
_cell.length_a   1.000
_cell.length_b   1.000
_cell.length_c   1.000
_cell.angle_alpha   90.00
_cell.angle_beta   90.00
_cell.angle_gamma   90.00
#
_symmetry.space_group_name_H-M   'P 1'
#
loop_
_entity.id
_entity.type
_entity.pdbx_description
1 polymer ?
#
loop_
_entity_poly.entity_id
_entity_poly.type
_entity_poly.pdbx_seq_one_letter_code
_entity_poly.pdbx_strand_id
1 'polypeptide(L)'
;LKRIFLQYQNDLQLVELERNNLQYAEENLSIGQESYKIGRLSDLELREIQQNLSDAKVRLTEAVFRAKLEEADLLRITGNLIK
;
A
#
# COMPACT_ATOMS: atom_id res chain seq x y z
N LEU A 1 -24.67 -1.26 9.04
CA LEU A 1 -23.60 -1.90 9.81
C LEU A 1 -22.89 -2.96 9.00
N LYS A 2 -23.68 -3.82 8.33
CA LYS A 2 -23.10 -4.88 7.50
C LYS A 2 -22.26 -4.33 6.35
N ARG A 3 -22.70 -3.23 5.74
CA ARG A 3 -21.97 -2.56 4.65
C ARG A 3 -20.63 -2.03 5.13
N ILE A 4 -20.61 -1.42 6.32
CA ILE A 4 -19.37 -0.86 6.88
C ILE A 4 -18.38 -1.98 7.18
N PHE A 5 -18.86 -3.10 7.71
CA PHE A 5 -18.03 -4.25 8.02
C PHE A 5 -17.40 -4.84 6.75
N LEU A 6 -18.19 -4.99 5.68
CA LEU A 6 -17.70 -5.50 4.41
C LEU A 6 -16.68 -4.55 3.79
N GLN A 7 -16.92 -3.27 3.89
CA GLN A 7 -16.00 -2.25 3.39
C GLN A 7 -14.68 -2.30 4.15
N TYR A 8 -14.74 -2.48 5.46
CA TYR A 8 -13.54 -2.63 6.28
C TYR A 8 -12.73 -3.86 5.88
N GLN A 9 -13.39 -4.99 5.66
CA GLN A 9 -12.71 -6.20 5.20
C GLN A 9 -12.05 -5.99 3.84
N ASN A 10 -12.73 -5.33 2.92
CA ASN A 10 -12.16 -5.01 1.60
C ASN A 10 -10.93 -4.11 1.73
N ASP A 11 -10.98 -3.14 2.63
CA ASP A 11 -9.85 -2.24 2.83
C ASP A 11 -8.66 -2.95 3.47
N LEU A 12 -8.90 -3.93 4.34
CA LEU A 12 -7.81 -4.74 4.88
C LEU A 12 -7.15 -5.57 3.79
N GLN A 13 -7.93 -6.12 2.86
CA GLN A 13 -7.39 -6.83 1.71
C GLN A 13 -6.58 -5.91 0.81
N LEU A 14 -7.03 -4.67 0.65
CA LEU A 14 -6.29 -3.68 -0.12
C LEU A 14 -4.95 -3.35 0.53
N VAL A 15 -4.92 -3.21 1.87
CA VAL A 15 -3.67 -2.98 2.59
C VAL A 15 -2.68 -4.11 2.31
N GLU A 16 -3.13 -5.34 2.37
CA GLU A 16 -2.26 -6.49 2.11
C GLU A 16 -1.77 -6.49 0.66
N LEU A 17 -2.64 -6.21 -0.29
CA LEU A 17 -2.27 -6.11 -1.70
C LEU A 17 -1.21 -5.02 -1.91
N GLU A 18 -1.42 -3.85 -1.33
CA GLU A 18 -0.48 -2.74 -1.48
C GLU A 18 0.84 -3.02 -0.78
N ARG A 19 0.81 -3.76 0.33
CA ARG A 19 2.03 -4.18 1.00
C ARG A 19 2.85 -5.11 0.12
N ASN A 20 2.19 -6.06 -0.55
CA ASN A 20 2.86 -6.96 -1.50
C ASN A 20 3.41 -6.18 -2.69
N ASN A 21 2.66 -5.21 -3.20
CA ASN A 21 3.11 -4.36 -4.30
C ASN A 21 4.34 -3.55 -3.92
N LEU A 22 4.38 -3.04 -2.69
CA LEU A 22 5.55 -2.33 -2.18
C LEU A 22 6.77 -3.25 -2.14
N GLN A 23 6.59 -4.48 -1.70
CA GLN A 23 7.68 -5.44 -1.65
C GLN A 23 8.24 -5.71 -3.04
N TYR A 24 7.39 -5.90 -4.04
CA TYR A 24 7.82 -6.09 -5.42
C TYR A 24 8.56 -4.85 -5.95
N ALA A 25 8.07 -3.66 -5.61
CA ALA A 25 8.73 -2.43 -6.03
C ALA A 25 10.13 -2.29 -5.42
N GLU A 26 10.29 -2.71 -4.16
CA GLU A 26 11.59 -2.70 -3.49
C GLU A 26 12.55 -3.69 -4.14
N GLU A 27 12.07 -4.89 -4.46
CA GLU A 27 12.87 -5.90 -5.15
C GLU A 27 13.27 -5.41 -6.54
N ASN A 28 12.34 -4.78 -7.27
CA ASN A 28 12.63 -4.23 -8.59
C ASN A 28 13.68 -3.13 -8.53
N LEU A 29 13.65 -2.30 -7.49
CA LEU A 29 14.67 -1.28 -7.31
C LEU A 29 16.03 -1.89 -7.08
N SER A 30 16.12 -2.92 -6.25
CA SER A 30 17.38 -3.61 -5.99
C SER A 30 17.97 -4.19 -7.26
N ILE A 31 17.14 -4.89 -8.06
CA ILE A 31 17.57 -5.46 -9.34
C ILE A 31 17.95 -4.34 -10.32
N GLY A 32 17.16 -3.26 -10.36
CA GLY A 32 17.43 -2.13 -11.23
C GLY A 32 18.75 -1.43 -10.93
N GLN A 33 19.07 -1.28 -9.64
CA GLN A 33 20.33 -0.67 -9.23
C GLN A 33 21.54 -1.50 -9.67
N GLU A 34 21.45 -2.81 -9.54
CA GLU A 34 22.51 -3.70 -10.01
C GLU A 34 22.63 -3.64 -11.53
N SER A 35 21.51 -3.66 -12.26
CA SER A 35 21.52 -3.54 -13.71
C SER A 35 22.09 -2.22 -14.18
N TYR A 36 21.81 -1.15 -13.44
CA TYR A 36 22.34 0.17 -13.74
C TYR A 36 23.86 0.21 -13.59
N LYS A 37 24.38 -0.40 -12.53
CA LYS A 37 25.84 -0.44 -12.27
C LYS A 37 26.61 -1.12 -13.40
N ILE A 38 26.02 -2.14 -14.01
CA ILE A 38 26.68 -2.87 -15.11
C ILE A 38 26.31 -2.31 -16.49
N GLY A 39 25.61 -1.17 -16.52
CA GLY A 39 25.32 -0.46 -17.77
C GLY A 39 24.17 -1.01 -18.58
N ARG A 40 23.33 -1.88 -18.00
CA ARG A 40 22.19 -2.47 -18.70
C ARG A 40 20.90 -1.68 -18.56
N LEU A 41 20.90 -0.67 -17.70
CA LEU A 41 19.72 0.13 -17.43
C LEU A 41 20.08 1.60 -17.59
N SER A 42 19.21 2.37 -18.25
CA SER A 42 19.43 3.81 -18.43
C SER A 42 19.06 4.60 -17.17
N ASP A 43 19.52 5.85 -17.10
CA ASP A 43 19.15 6.75 -16.01
C ASP A 43 17.64 6.93 -15.92
N LEU A 44 16.98 7.06 -17.07
CA LEU A 44 15.53 7.23 -17.13
C LEU A 44 14.81 6.01 -16.59
N GLU A 45 15.24 4.83 -17.00
CA GLU A 45 14.64 3.58 -16.54
C GLU A 45 14.79 3.40 -15.03
N LEU A 46 15.97 3.73 -14.50
CA LEU A 46 16.18 3.66 -13.05
C LEU A 46 15.28 4.64 -12.32
N ARG A 47 15.13 5.85 -12.87
CA ARG A 47 14.26 6.88 -12.28
C ARG A 47 12.80 6.43 -12.26
N GLU A 48 12.34 5.75 -13.30
CA GLU A 48 11.00 5.21 -13.35
C GLU A 48 10.78 4.15 -12.26
N ILE A 49 11.76 3.29 -12.04
CA ILE A 49 11.69 2.28 -10.99
C ILE A 49 11.63 2.94 -9.62
N GLN A 50 12.42 3.99 -9.40
CA GLN A 50 12.40 4.75 -8.16
C GLN A 50 11.05 5.44 -7.95
N GLN A 51 10.46 5.97 -9.00
CA GLN A 51 9.14 6.60 -8.93
C GLN A 51 8.06 5.58 -8.60
N ASN A 52 8.14 4.38 -9.18
CA ASN A 52 7.19 3.32 -8.88
C ASN A 52 7.25 2.91 -7.40
N LEU A 53 8.45 2.90 -6.82
CA LEU A 53 8.59 2.62 -5.39
C LEU A 53 7.93 3.70 -4.54
N SER A 54 8.17 4.98 -4.87
CA SER A 54 7.52 6.10 -4.18
C SER A 54 6.01 5.99 -4.25
N ASP A 55 5.47 5.71 -5.44
CA ASP A 55 4.04 5.57 -5.64
C ASP A 55 3.47 4.41 -4.82
N ALA A 56 4.19 3.30 -4.75
CA ALA A 56 3.77 2.15 -3.96
C ALA A 56 3.71 2.47 -2.46
N LYS A 57 4.67 3.25 -1.97
CA LYS A 57 4.67 3.70 -0.57
C LYS A 57 3.47 4.58 -0.27
N VAL A 58 3.13 5.49 -1.18
CA VAL A 58 1.97 6.37 -1.01
C VAL A 58 0.69 5.55 -1.00
N ARG A 59 0.52 4.61 -1.94
CA ARG A 59 -0.67 3.78 -2.00
C ARG A 59 -0.85 2.96 -0.74
N LEU A 60 0.23 2.39 -0.20
CA LEU A 60 0.14 1.63 1.05
C LEU A 60 -0.26 2.54 2.22
N THR A 61 0.33 3.72 2.31
CA THR A 61 0.00 4.67 3.37
C THR A 61 -1.46 5.06 3.32
N GLU A 62 -1.98 5.34 2.12
CA GLU A 62 -3.39 5.70 1.94
C GLU A 62 -4.31 4.55 2.31
N ALA A 63 -3.95 3.32 1.92
CA ALA A 63 -4.76 2.15 2.23
C ALA A 63 -4.82 1.90 3.75
N VAL A 64 -3.68 2.01 4.43
CA VAL A 64 -3.61 1.84 5.89
C VAL A 64 -4.44 2.92 6.59
N PHE A 65 -4.32 4.16 6.12
CA PHE A 65 -5.06 5.27 6.70
C PHE A 65 -6.57 5.06 6.57
N ARG A 66 -7.01 4.64 5.39
CA ARG A 66 -8.43 4.36 5.15
C ARG A 66 -8.95 3.24 6.05
N ALA A 67 -8.19 2.15 6.17
CA ALA A 67 -8.58 1.04 7.03
C ALA A 67 -8.68 1.47 8.49
N LYS A 68 -7.77 2.32 8.95
CA LYS A 68 -7.81 2.81 10.31
C LYS A 68 -8.99 3.74 10.59
N LEU A 69 -9.36 4.55 9.60
CA LEU A 69 -10.56 5.39 9.72
C LEU A 69 -11.82 4.54 9.84
N GLU A 70 -11.93 3.48 9.05
CA GLU A 70 -13.09 2.61 9.09
C GLU A 70 -13.12 1.79 10.38
N GLU A 71 -11.96 1.38 10.87
CA GLU A 71 -11.85 0.70 12.16
C GLU A 71 -12.37 1.60 13.27
N ALA A 72 -11.98 2.87 13.27
CA ALA A 72 -12.44 3.83 14.25
C ALA A 72 -13.96 4.02 14.17
N ASP A 73 -14.51 4.09 12.96
CA ASP A 73 -15.96 4.20 12.77
C ASP A 73 -16.69 2.98 13.30
N LEU A 74 -16.17 1.78 13.03
CA LEU A 74 -16.76 0.54 13.54
C LEU A 74 -16.75 0.49 15.07
N LEU A 75 -15.63 0.88 15.67
CA LEU A 75 -15.52 0.89 17.14
C LEU A 75 -16.48 1.91 17.72
N ARG A 76 -16.65 3.07 17.11
CA ARG A 76 -17.59 4.08 17.58
C ARG A 76 -19.02 3.58 17.52
N ILE A 77 -19.40 2.95 16.41
CA ILE A 77 -20.75 2.41 16.22
C ILE A 77 -20.99 1.28 17.24
N THR A 78 -20.03 0.38 17.40
CA THR A 78 -20.15 -0.72 18.35
C THR A 78 -20.23 -0.20 19.79
N GLY A 79 -19.44 0.80 20.12
CA GLY A 79 -19.47 1.43 21.43
C GLY A 79 -20.82 2.07 21.75
N ASN A 80 -21.43 2.70 20.74
CA ASN A 80 -22.75 3.30 20.90
C ASN A 80 -23.84 2.24 21.10
N LEU A 81 -23.69 1.09 20.47
CA LEU A 81 -24.67 0.00 20.60
C LEU A 81 -24.58 -0.69 21.95
N ILE A 82 -23.41 -0.71 22.57
CA ILE A 82 -23.20 -1.37 23.86
C ILE A 82 -23.71 -0.51 25.00
N LYS A 83 -23.80 0.78 24.83
CA LYS A 83 -24.40 1.67 25.83
C LYS A 83 -25.91 1.50 25.81
#